data_28cd9b635f8912cfb7eb1e0044c39ef6
#
_entry.id   28cd9b635f8912cfb7eb1e0044c39ef6
#
_cell.length_a   1.000
_cell.length_b   1.000
_cell.length_c   1.000
_cell.angle_alpha   90.00
_cell.angle_beta   90.00
_cell.angle_gamma   90.00
#
_symmetry.space_group_name_H-M   'P 1'
#
loop_
_entity.id
_entity.type
_entity.pdbx_description
1 polymer ?
#
loop_
_entity_poly.entity_id
_entity_poly.type
_entity_poly.pdbx_seq_one_letter_code
_entity_poly.pdbx_strand_id
1 'polypeptide(L)'
;MKESAACARNREFFSHEGMAGLMSSMANLAFPDATAGDFAINVLTVLILYGPAYLANTGAMLFGKWIPDKFGFENHKIDGGRIHSDGNRLLGDGKSWEGLIGGGIFSGILVMISHYIWEGNTPSSNRPFIDPLLISEPTDWFWIGNEWSAAFVLGFTLGLACMLGDMAGSFVKRRQGLKREGEVSSKAPLLDTLPFAIFIFLAAAILFKDQIMMHSDLAPPIIAIIVLTPIIHRSFNILGYRLGLKSVPY
;
A
#
# COMPACT_ATOMS: atom_id res chain seq x y z
N MET A 1 13.88 0.90 38.50
CA MET A 1 14.13 0.93 37.04
C MET A 1 13.36 2.14 36.49
N LYS A 2 14.05 3.21 36.13
CA LYS A 2 13.40 4.41 35.56
C LYS A 2 13.07 4.11 34.07
N GLU A 3 11.81 4.02 33.76
CA GLU A 3 11.33 4.00 32.37
C GLU A 3 11.84 5.26 31.66
N SER A 4 12.47 5.14 30.48
CA SER A 4 13.03 6.30 29.81
C SER A 4 11.86 7.24 29.37
N ALA A 5 12.06 8.54 29.53
CA ALA A 5 11.08 9.56 29.14
C ALA A 5 10.65 9.49 27.65
N ALA A 6 11.45 8.83 26.81
CA ALA A 6 11.15 8.53 25.42
C ALA A 6 10.09 7.41 25.28
N CYS A 7 10.12 6.40 26.15
CA CYS A 7 9.17 5.29 26.13
C CYS A 7 7.78 5.72 26.65
N ALA A 8 7.75 6.62 27.65
CA ALA A 8 6.49 7.23 28.14
C ALA A 8 5.85 8.12 27.07
N ARG A 9 6.64 8.98 26.39
CA ARG A 9 6.17 9.84 25.28
C ARG A 9 5.63 9.05 24.10
N ASN A 10 6.26 7.92 23.74
CA ASN A 10 5.74 7.05 22.70
C ASN A 10 4.43 6.37 23.08
N ARG A 11 4.22 6.03 24.34
CA ARG A 11 2.95 5.47 24.81
C ARG A 11 1.82 6.49 24.80
N GLU A 12 2.06 7.75 25.16
CA GLU A 12 1.06 8.83 25.08
C GLU A 12 0.68 9.15 23.62
N PHE A 13 1.67 9.18 22.70
CA PHE A 13 1.39 9.44 21.29
C PHE A 13 0.53 8.33 20.64
N PHE A 14 0.72 7.09 21.04
CA PHE A 14 -0.08 5.94 20.56
C PHE A 14 -1.29 5.62 21.47
N SER A 15 -1.60 6.46 22.45
CA SER A 15 -2.83 6.36 23.21
C SER A 15 -4.04 6.73 22.34
N HIS A 16 -5.22 6.22 22.70
CA HIS A 16 -6.45 6.52 21.98
C HIS A 16 -6.72 8.06 21.93
N GLU A 17 -6.38 8.78 22.98
CA GLU A 17 -6.52 10.25 23.06
C GLU A 17 -5.47 10.97 22.21
N GLY A 18 -4.23 10.51 22.16
CA GLY A 18 -3.18 11.10 21.32
C GLY A 18 -3.48 10.95 19.82
N MET A 19 -3.98 9.79 19.40
CA MET A 19 -4.41 9.57 18.00
C MET A 19 -5.65 10.41 17.65
N ALA A 20 -6.64 10.48 18.53
CA ALA A 20 -7.82 11.31 18.29
C ALA A 20 -7.46 12.81 18.19
N GLY A 21 -6.54 13.30 19.03
CA GLY A 21 -6.04 14.67 18.96
C GLY A 21 -5.28 14.96 17.66
N LEU A 22 -4.44 14.04 17.20
CA LEU A 22 -3.74 14.17 15.91
C LEU A 22 -4.71 14.19 14.74
N MET A 23 -5.68 13.29 14.71
CA MET A 23 -6.71 13.22 13.66
C MET A 23 -7.56 14.51 13.63
N SER A 24 -7.95 15.04 14.79
CA SER A 24 -8.68 16.31 14.89
C SER A 24 -7.83 17.49 14.41
N SER A 25 -6.53 17.53 14.74
CA SER A 25 -5.61 18.56 14.26
C SER A 25 -5.43 18.53 12.75
N MET A 26 -5.29 17.33 12.17
CA MET A 26 -5.17 17.15 10.71
C MET A 26 -6.49 17.48 10.00
N ALA A 27 -7.63 17.14 10.57
CA ALA A 27 -8.95 17.53 10.06
C ALA A 27 -9.12 19.05 10.00
N ASN A 28 -8.73 19.74 11.08
CA ASN A 28 -8.83 21.21 11.16
C ASN A 28 -7.91 21.94 10.17
N LEU A 29 -6.76 21.34 9.80
CA LEU A 29 -5.86 21.89 8.79
C LEU A 29 -6.42 21.77 7.36
N ALA A 30 -7.18 20.72 7.09
CA ALA A 30 -7.67 20.41 5.75
C ALA A 30 -9.07 20.97 5.48
N PHE A 31 -9.90 20.97 6.52
CA PHE A 31 -11.30 21.34 6.48
C PHE A 31 -11.64 22.05 7.79
N PRO A 32 -11.57 23.41 7.84
CA PRO A 32 -11.81 24.16 9.06
C PRO A 32 -13.17 23.88 9.72
N ASP A 33 -14.16 23.47 8.91
CA ASP A 33 -15.52 23.13 9.33
C ASP A 33 -15.79 21.63 9.45
N ALA A 34 -14.79 20.77 9.16
CA ALA A 34 -14.95 19.32 9.18
C ALA A 34 -14.83 18.76 10.61
N THR A 35 -15.69 17.82 10.93
CA THR A 35 -15.61 17.06 12.17
C THR A 35 -14.52 16.00 12.12
N ALA A 36 -14.06 15.51 13.28
CA ALA A 36 -13.14 14.36 13.34
C ALA A 36 -13.76 13.11 12.67
N GLY A 37 -15.09 13.00 12.67
CA GLY A 37 -15.81 11.92 11.97
C GLY A 37 -15.67 12.02 10.46
N ASP A 38 -15.79 13.20 9.88
CA ASP A 38 -15.62 13.41 8.44
C ASP A 38 -14.20 13.06 7.99
N PHE A 39 -13.20 13.44 8.77
CA PHE A 39 -11.82 13.08 8.50
C PHE A 39 -11.60 11.56 8.56
N ALA A 40 -12.16 10.89 9.55
CA ALA A 40 -12.07 9.43 9.68
C ALA A 40 -12.72 8.70 8.49
N ILE A 41 -13.89 9.19 8.02
CA ILE A 41 -14.54 8.66 6.82
C ILE A 41 -13.66 8.87 5.58
N ASN A 42 -13.02 10.03 5.44
CA ASN A 42 -12.11 10.31 4.33
C ASN A 42 -10.85 9.42 4.38
N VAL A 43 -10.29 9.17 5.56
CA VAL A 43 -9.19 8.20 5.75
C VAL A 43 -9.64 6.80 5.31
N LEU A 44 -10.83 6.37 5.69
CA LEU A 44 -11.39 5.09 5.27
C LEU A 44 -11.65 5.06 3.76
N THR A 45 -12.11 6.16 3.16
CA THR A 45 -12.28 6.29 1.71
C THR A 45 -10.94 6.06 0.99
N VAL A 46 -9.86 6.71 1.43
CA VAL A 46 -8.51 6.49 0.87
C VAL A 46 -8.07 5.04 1.03
N LEU A 47 -8.29 4.45 2.21
CA LEU A 47 -7.91 3.06 2.46
C LEU A 47 -8.66 2.09 1.53
N ILE A 48 -9.91 2.35 1.21
CA ILE A 48 -10.72 1.53 0.31
C ILE A 48 -10.33 1.75 -1.15
N LEU A 49 -10.18 2.99 -1.60
CA LEU A 49 -9.79 3.30 -2.98
C LEU A 49 -8.39 2.75 -3.33
N TYR A 50 -7.44 2.87 -2.40
CA TYR A 50 -6.07 2.40 -2.60
C TYR A 50 -5.83 0.97 -2.08
N GLY A 51 -6.81 0.38 -1.40
CA GLY A 51 -6.76 -0.99 -0.86
C GLY A 51 -6.29 -2.03 -1.89
N PRO A 52 -6.82 -2.04 -3.12
CA PRO A 52 -6.34 -2.91 -4.19
C PRO A 52 -4.83 -2.84 -4.42
N ALA A 53 -4.26 -1.64 -4.46
CA ALA A 53 -2.81 -1.45 -4.63
C ALA A 53 -2.01 -1.92 -3.40
N TYR A 54 -2.50 -1.69 -2.18
CA TYR A 54 -1.89 -2.22 -0.96
C TYR A 54 -1.90 -3.74 -0.91
N LEU A 55 -2.91 -4.38 -1.50
CA LEU A 55 -3.02 -5.84 -1.61
C LEU A 55 -2.16 -6.44 -2.73
N ALA A 56 -1.47 -5.64 -3.55
CA ALA A 56 -0.56 -6.13 -4.59
C ALA A 56 0.52 -7.08 -4.04
N ASN A 57 1.00 -6.86 -2.82
CA ASN A 57 1.92 -7.78 -2.14
C ASN A 57 1.33 -9.19 -1.94
N THR A 58 0.02 -9.31 -1.73
CA THR A 58 -0.67 -10.62 -1.67
C THR A 58 -0.65 -11.29 -3.03
N GLY A 59 -0.92 -10.53 -4.11
CA GLY A 59 -0.78 -11.00 -5.48
C GLY A 59 0.65 -11.44 -5.80
N ALA A 60 1.64 -10.67 -5.39
CA ALA A 60 3.05 -11.02 -5.56
C ALA A 60 3.43 -12.34 -4.84
N MET A 61 2.89 -12.57 -3.65
CA MET A 61 3.06 -13.84 -2.94
C MET A 61 2.40 -15.01 -3.69
N LEU A 62 1.20 -14.77 -4.22
CA LEU A 62 0.44 -15.79 -4.96
C LEU A 62 1.17 -16.20 -6.23
N PHE A 63 1.54 -15.26 -7.09
CA PHE A 63 2.13 -15.49 -8.39
C PHE A 63 3.65 -15.71 -8.33
N GLY A 64 4.34 -15.08 -7.39
CA GLY A 64 5.80 -15.17 -7.26
C GLY A 64 6.29 -16.28 -6.32
N LYS A 65 5.39 -17.00 -5.65
CA LYS A 65 5.78 -18.10 -4.76
C LYS A 65 4.79 -19.26 -4.80
N TRP A 66 3.53 -19.04 -4.38
CA TRP A 66 2.58 -20.14 -4.15
C TRP A 66 2.24 -20.91 -5.43
N ILE A 67 1.96 -20.23 -6.55
CA ILE A 67 1.68 -20.88 -7.84
C ILE A 67 2.93 -21.59 -8.38
N PRO A 68 4.11 -20.96 -8.48
CA PRO A 68 5.34 -21.63 -8.87
C PRO A 68 5.65 -22.86 -8.03
N ASP A 69 5.60 -22.75 -6.71
CA ASP A 69 5.89 -23.87 -5.79
C ASP A 69 4.90 -25.03 -5.99
N LYS A 70 3.61 -24.75 -6.22
CA LYS A 70 2.57 -25.77 -6.38
C LYS A 70 2.60 -26.48 -7.73
N PHE A 71 2.91 -25.75 -8.79
CA PHE A 71 2.84 -26.26 -10.17
C PHE A 71 4.22 -26.54 -10.79
N GLY A 72 5.30 -26.31 -10.06
CA GLY A 72 6.66 -26.59 -10.51
C GLY A 72 7.18 -25.60 -11.56
N PHE A 73 6.68 -24.36 -11.59
CA PHE A 73 7.19 -23.33 -12.47
C PHE A 73 8.47 -22.70 -11.92
N GLU A 74 9.41 -22.40 -12.81
CA GLU A 74 10.59 -21.62 -12.44
C GLU A 74 10.22 -20.18 -12.13
N ASN A 75 10.88 -19.61 -11.13
CA ASN A 75 10.69 -18.25 -10.67
C ASN A 75 11.90 -17.38 -11.05
N HIS A 76 11.69 -16.34 -11.86
CA HIS A 76 12.75 -15.51 -12.42
C HIS A 76 13.06 -14.32 -11.51
N LYS A 77 14.23 -14.33 -10.87
CA LYS A 77 14.68 -13.24 -9.99
C LYS A 77 14.95 -11.98 -10.81
N ILE A 78 14.40 -10.85 -10.36
CA ILE A 78 14.55 -9.55 -11.04
C ILE A 78 16.02 -9.13 -11.12
N ASP A 79 16.81 -9.36 -10.05
CA ASP A 79 18.23 -9.01 -10.00
C ASP A 79 19.14 -10.07 -10.64
N GLY A 80 18.58 -11.18 -11.15
CA GLY A 80 19.36 -12.30 -11.73
C GLY A 80 20.43 -12.87 -10.79
N GLY A 81 20.29 -12.69 -9.49
CA GLY A 81 21.31 -13.11 -8.51
C GLY A 81 22.48 -12.15 -8.34
N ARG A 82 22.44 -10.95 -8.94
CA ARG A 82 23.56 -10.00 -8.96
C ARG A 82 23.94 -9.50 -7.57
N ILE A 83 25.24 -9.43 -7.35
CA ILE A 83 25.86 -8.86 -6.15
C ILE A 83 26.37 -7.45 -6.50
N HIS A 84 26.08 -6.49 -5.63
CA HIS A 84 26.57 -5.12 -5.76
C HIS A 84 28.03 -4.99 -5.29
N SER A 85 28.68 -3.86 -5.58
CA SER A 85 30.08 -3.58 -5.21
C SER A 85 30.38 -3.65 -3.71
N ASP A 86 29.37 -3.57 -2.86
CA ASP A 86 29.46 -3.72 -1.39
C ASP A 86 29.38 -5.17 -0.91
N GLY A 87 29.36 -6.15 -1.81
CA GLY A 87 29.27 -7.58 -1.50
C GLY A 87 27.87 -8.09 -1.16
N ASN A 88 26.84 -7.22 -1.12
CA ASN A 88 25.46 -7.61 -0.84
C ASN A 88 24.64 -7.82 -2.14
N ARG A 89 23.59 -8.66 -2.05
CA ARG A 89 22.62 -8.82 -3.15
C ARG A 89 21.98 -7.50 -3.52
N LEU A 90 21.59 -7.33 -4.77
CA LEU A 90 20.94 -6.09 -5.22
C LEU A 90 19.54 -5.93 -4.60
N LEU A 91 18.67 -6.93 -4.75
CA LEU A 91 17.29 -6.93 -4.25
C LEU A 91 17.01 -8.08 -3.28
N GLY A 92 17.58 -9.26 -3.55
CA GLY A 92 17.39 -10.49 -2.78
C GLY A 92 16.38 -11.46 -3.41
N ASP A 93 16.32 -12.68 -2.83
CA ASP A 93 15.66 -13.83 -3.45
C ASP A 93 14.13 -13.71 -3.54
N GLY A 94 13.51 -12.82 -2.77
CA GLY A 94 12.06 -12.65 -2.76
C GLY A 94 11.51 -11.73 -3.86
N LYS A 95 12.35 -11.21 -4.76
CA LYS A 95 11.92 -10.28 -5.82
C LYS A 95 12.01 -10.96 -7.17
N SER A 96 10.85 -11.36 -7.71
CA SER A 96 10.72 -12.05 -9.00
C SER A 96 9.84 -11.26 -9.97
N TRP A 97 10.02 -11.52 -11.26
CA TRP A 97 9.20 -10.94 -12.33
C TRP A 97 7.74 -11.40 -12.23
N GLU A 98 7.51 -12.67 -11.91
CA GLU A 98 6.19 -13.24 -11.69
C GLU A 98 5.47 -12.55 -10.53
N GLY A 99 6.20 -12.26 -9.46
CA GLY A 99 5.66 -11.52 -8.31
C GLY A 99 5.34 -10.07 -8.65
N LEU A 100 6.22 -9.38 -9.39
CA LEU A 100 6.03 -7.99 -9.81
C LEU A 100 4.77 -7.86 -10.68
N ILE A 101 4.69 -8.65 -11.77
CA ILE A 101 3.58 -8.62 -12.71
C ILE A 101 2.30 -9.15 -12.06
N GLY A 102 2.40 -10.24 -11.30
CA GLY A 102 1.28 -10.83 -10.59
C GLY A 102 0.67 -9.90 -9.53
N GLY A 103 1.49 -9.11 -8.85
CA GLY A 103 1.02 -8.05 -7.94
C GLY A 103 0.21 -6.98 -8.66
N GLY A 104 0.70 -6.52 -9.82
CA GLY A 104 -0.02 -5.58 -10.67
C GLY A 104 -1.36 -6.16 -11.17
N ILE A 105 -1.34 -7.38 -11.71
CA ILE A 105 -2.56 -8.07 -12.20
C ILE A 105 -3.58 -8.22 -11.07
N PHE A 106 -3.15 -8.66 -9.89
CA PHE A 106 -4.03 -8.83 -8.74
C PHE A 106 -4.70 -7.51 -8.34
N SER A 107 -3.94 -6.43 -8.26
CA SER A 107 -4.46 -5.09 -7.99
C SER A 107 -5.43 -4.62 -9.08
N GLY A 108 -5.11 -4.85 -10.36
CA GLY A 108 -5.99 -4.54 -11.49
C GLY A 108 -7.34 -5.23 -11.38
N ILE A 109 -7.34 -6.54 -11.09
CA ILE A 109 -8.58 -7.32 -10.89
C ILE A 109 -9.39 -6.76 -9.70
N LEU A 110 -8.73 -6.42 -8.60
CA LEU A 110 -9.42 -5.86 -7.43
C LEU A 110 -10.05 -4.49 -7.72
N VAL A 111 -9.41 -3.63 -8.53
CA VAL A 111 -10.04 -2.35 -8.94
C VAL A 111 -11.22 -2.58 -9.87
N MET A 112 -11.15 -3.55 -10.79
CA MET A 112 -12.31 -3.95 -11.59
C MET A 112 -13.49 -4.42 -10.71
N ILE A 113 -13.22 -5.22 -9.69
CA ILE A 113 -14.24 -5.66 -8.72
C ILE A 113 -14.79 -4.45 -7.94
N SER A 114 -13.93 -3.54 -7.50
CA SER A 114 -14.34 -2.33 -6.79
C SER A 114 -15.23 -1.45 -7.66
N HIS A 115 -14.86 -1.25 -8.92
CA HIS A 115 -15.70 -0.53 -9.90
C HIS A 115 -17.05 -1.21 -10.09
N TYR A 116 -17.08 -2.52 -10.28
CA TYR A 116 -18.33 -3.28 -10.43
C TYR A 116 -19.29 -3.12 -9.25
N ILE A 117 -18.75 -3.16 -8.03
CA ILE A 117 -19.58 -3.11 -6.80
C ILE A 117 -20.05 -1.67 -6.53
N TRP A 118 -19.24 -0.66 -6.86
CA TRP A 118 -19.46 0.74 -6.48
C TRP A 118 -19.70 1.65 -7.66
N GLU A 119 -20.01 1.11 -8.83
CA GLU A 119 -20.31 1.88 -10.03
C GLU A 119 -21.35 2.97 -9.75
N GLY A 120 -21.01 4.22 -10.14
CA GLY A 120 -21.84 5.39 -9.94
C GLY A 120 -21.92 5.93 -8.49
N ASN A 121 -21.24 5.30 -7.52
CA ASN A 121 -21.17 5.81 -6.17
C ASN A 121 -20.35 7.10 -6.09
N THR A 122 -20.93 8.13 -5.44
CA THR A 122 -20.36 9.48 -5.38
C THR A 122 -19.83 9.83 -3.98
N PRO A 123 -18.88 10.78 -3.87
CA PRO A 123 -18.40 11.28 -2.57
C PRO A 123 -19.47 11.89 -1.68
N SER A 124 -20.53 12.46 -2.25
CA SER A 124 -21.58 13.17 -1.49
C SER A 124 -22.53 12.24 -0.75
N SER A 125 -22.75 11.03 -1.26
CA SER A 125 -23.81 10.14 -0.74
C SER A 125 -23.33 8.76 -0.31
N ASN A 126 -22.15 8.31 -0.76
CA ASN A 126 -21.75 6.91 -0.62
C ASN A 126 -20.40 6.69 0.07
N ARG A 127 -19.76 7.76 0.61
CA ARG A 127 -18.51 7.56 1.37
C ARG A 127 -18.69 6.50 2.47
N PRO A 128 -17.72 5.60 2.62
CA PRO A 128 -16.39 5.57 2.00
C PRO A 128 -16.30 4.76 0.69
N PHE A 129 -17.40 4.24 0.17
CA PHE A 129 -17.48 3.31 -0.96
C PHE A 129 -17.72 4.08 -2.27
N ILE A 130 -16.67 4.66 -2.84
CA ILE A 130 -16.71 5.50 -4.03
C ILE A 130 -16.24 4.68 -5.24
N ASP A 131 -16.88 4.91 -6.40
CA ASP A 131 -16.43 4.34 -7.66
C ASP A 131 -15.03 4.90 -8.02
N PRO A 132 -14.00 4.04 -8.21
CA PRO A 132 -12.66 4.48 -8.57
C PRO A 132 -12.60 5.18 -9.95
N LEU A 133 -13.57 4.96 -10.84
CA LEU A 133 -13.64 5.58 -12.18
C LEU A 133 -14.64 6.73 -12.26
N LEU A 134 -15.19 7.22 -11.15
CA LEU A 134 -16.32 8.14 -11.13
C LEU A 134 -16.19 9.38 -12.08
N ILE A 135 -14.96 9.91 -12.22
CA ILE A 135 -14.69 11.09 -13.07
C ILE A 135 -13.75 10.77 -14.24
N SER A 136 -13.51 9.48 -14.50
CA SER A 136 -12.66 9.04 -15.61
C SER A 136 -13.42 9.13 -16.94
N GLU A 137 -12.72 9.54 -18.00
CA GLU A 137 -13.27 9.74 -19.33
C GLU A 137 -12.54 8.89 -20.38
N PRO A 138 -13.21 8.60 -21.53
CA PRO A 138 -12.57 7.85 -22.63
C PRO A 138 -11.32 8.51 -23.22
N THR A 139 -11.07 9.77 -22.91
CA THR A 139 -9.87 10.54 -23.29
C THR A 139 -8.68 10.32 -22.37
N ASP A 140 -8.88 9.70 -21.22
CA ASP A 140 -7.80 9.42 -20.27
C ASP A 140 -6.82 8.39 -20.85
N TRP A 141 -5.53 8.57 -20.59
CA TRP A 141 -4.44 7.74 -21.13
C TRP A 141 -4.57 6.24 -20.76
N PHE A 142 -5.22 5.93 -19.65
CA PHE A 142 -5.42 4.55 -19.17
C PHE A 142 -6.74 3.94 -19.66
N TRP A 143 -7.57 4.70 -20.37
CA TRP A 143 -8.82 4.21 -20.93
C TRP A 143 -8.56 3.43 -22.23
N ILE A 144 -8.40 2.13 -22.13
CA ILE A 144 -8.11 1.26 -23.28
C ILE A 144 -9.41 0.55 -23.71
N GLY A 145 -10.18 1.19 -24.55
CA GLY A 145 -11.38 0.63 -25.17
C GLY A 145 -12.65 0.77 -24.34
N ASN A 146 -12.67 0.34 -23.08
CA ASN A 146 -13.84 0.39 -22.20
C ASN A 146 -13.47 0.62 -20.73
N GLU A 147 -14.49 0.83 -19.88
CA GLU A 147 -14.35 1.07 -18.44
C GLU A 147 -13.66 -0.07 -17.68
N TRP A 148 -13.91 -1.33 -18.06
CA TRP A 148 -13.27 -2.49 -17.44
C TRP A 148 -11.76 -2.49 -17.65
N SER A 149 -11.34 -2.17 -18.86
CA SER A 149 -9.91 -2.00 -19.18
C SER A 149 -9.32 -0.81 -18.43
N ALA A 150 -10.05 0.29 -18.31
CA ALA A 150 -9.63 1.47 -17.56
C ALA A 150 -9.44 1.12 -16.08
N ALA A 151 -10.41 0.45 -15.45
CA ALA A 151 -10.31 -0.02 -14.07
C ALA A 151 -9.11 -0.95 -13.86
N PHE A 152 -8.91 -1.90 -14.81
CA PHE A 152 -7.77 -2.80 -14.75
C PHE A 152 -6.44 -2.04 -14.86
N VAL A 153 -6.28 -1.14 -15.83
CA VAL A 153 -5.02 -0.41 -16.05
C VAL A 153 -4.71 0.52 -14.87
N LEU A 154 -5.71 1.18 -14.32
CA LEU A 154 -5.56 1.99 -13.12
C LEU A 154 -5.03 1.14 -11.96
N GLY A 155 -5.69 0.05 -11.63
CA GLY A 155 -5.30 -0.84 -10.56
C GLY A 155 -3.95 -1.53 -10.81
N PHE A 156 -3.70 -1.98 -12.02
CA PHE A 156 -2.42 -2.59 -12.43
C PHE A 156 -1.25 -1.62 -12.24
N THR A 157 -1.41 -0.38 -12.67
CA THR A 157 -0.37 0.66 -12.56
C THR A 157 -0.06 0.99 -11.10
N LEU A 158 -1.08 1.16 -10.26
CA LEU A 158 -0.89 1.39 -8.83
C LEU A 158 -0.31 0.17 -8.10
N GLY A 159 -0.71 -1.04 -8.51
CA GLY A 159 -0.13 -2.28 -8.01
C GLY A 159 1.35 -2.43 -8.38
N LEU A 160 1.73 -2.09 -9.61
CA LEU A 160 3.14 -2.04 -10.01
C LEU A 160 3.92 -1.00 -9.19
N ALA A 161 3.34 0.18 -8.95
CA ALA A 161 3.96 1.21 -8.10
C ALA A 161 4.22 0.69 -6.67
N CYS A 162 3.25 -0.03 -6.08
CA CYS A 162 3.43 -0.72 -4.80
C CYS A 162 4.63 -1.67 -4.84
N MET A 163 4.70 -2.53 -5.85
CA MET A 163 5.79 -3.50 -5.98
C MET A 163 7.15 -2.85 -6.20
N LEU A 164 7.21 -1.75 -6.98
CA LEU A 164 8.43 -0.97 -7.16
C LEU A 164 8.89 -0.33 -5.84
N GLY A 165 7.96 0.19 -5.03
CA GLY A 165 8.26 0.70 -3.70
C GLY A 165 8.82 -0.37 -2.75
N ASP A 166 8.23 -1.57 -2.75
CA ASP A 166 8.73 -2.70 -1.99
C ASP A 166 10.13 -3.17 -2.46
N MET A 167 10.39 -3.08 -3.77
CA MET A 167 11.74 -3.33 -4.32
C MET A 167 12.73 -2.26 -3.88
N ALA A 168 12.34 -0.97 -3.89
CA ALA A 168 13.19 0.12 -3.42
C ALA A 168 13.54 -0.04 -1.94
N GLY A 169 12.57 -0.37 -1.10
CA GLY A 169 12.80 -0.70 0.32
C GLY A 169 13.75 -1.88 0.49
N SER A 170 13.61 -2.92 -0.33
CA SER A 170 14.51 -4.08 -0.32
C SER A 170 15.93 -3.69 -0.74
N PHE A 171 16.08 -2.86 -1.77
CA PHE A 171 17.37 -2.34 -2.21
C PHE A 171 18.08 -1.58 -1.08
N VAL A 172 17.41 -0.63 -0.43
CA VAL A 172 17.97 0.14 0.68
C VAL A 172 18.39 -0.77 1.84
N LYS A 173 17.57 -1.75 2.21
CA LYS A 173 17.92 -2.74 3.26
C LYS A 173 19.19 -3.50 2.94
N ARG A 174 19.41 -3.89 1.66
CA ARG A 174 20.65 -4.57 1.24
C ARG A 174 21.86 -3.66 1.34
N ARG A 175 21.74 -2.37 0.99
CA ARG A 175 22.83 -1.37 1.18
C ARG A 175 23.20 -1.17 2.65
N GLN A 176 22.25 -1.37 3.55
CA GLN A 176 22.49 -1.29 5.01
C GLN A 176 22.97 -2.62 5.63
N GLY A 177 23.21 -3.66 4.83
CA GLY A 177 23.62 -4.98 5.31
C GLY A 177 22.55 -5.73 6.11
N LEU A 178 21.28 -5.31 6.03
CA LEU A 178 20.18 -5.95 6.72
C LEU A 178 19.78 -7.26 6.03
N LYS A 179 19.58 -8.31 6.82
CA LYS A 179 19.14 -9.62 6.32
C LYS A 179 17.67 -9.59 5.90
N ARG A 180 17.27 -10.60 5.11
CA ARG A 180 15.89 -10.84 4.69
C ARG A 180 15.00 -11.12 5.91
N GLU A 181 13.71 -10.74 5.80
CA GLU A 181 12.67 -11.20 6.73
C GLU A 181 12.67 -12.71 6.91
N GLY A 182 12.43 -13.19 8.13
CA GLY A 182 12.20 -14.60 8.44
C GLY A 182 13.25 -15.26 9.32
N GLU A 183 14.47 -14.71 9.45
CA GLU A 183 15.48 -15.32 10.33
C GLU A 183 15.57 -14.65 11.71
N VAL A 184 15.22 -13.40 11.83
CA VAL A 184 15.07 -12.60 13.09
C VAL A 184 14.33 -11.33 12.70
N SER A 185 13.46 -10.81 13.56
CA SER A 185 12.58 -9.66 13.29
C SER A 185 13.22 -8.57 12.41
N SER A 186 12.48 -8.08 11.42
CA SER A 186 12.93 -6.96 10.57
C SER A 186 13.49 -5.84 11.46
N LYS A 187 14.77 -5.54 11.30
CA LYS A 187 15.44 -4.42 12.01
C LYS A 187 15.05 -3.06 11.44
N ALA A 188 14.24 -3.04 10.38
CA ALA A 188 13.86 -1.84 9.64
C ALA A 188 12.37 -1.86 9.22
N PRO A 189 11.43 -1.86 10.17
CA PRO A 189 9.98 -1.95 9.87
C PRO A 189 9.48 -0.79 8.99
N LEU A 190 10.08 0.39 9.06
CA LEU A 190 9.74 1.51 8.20
C LEU A 190 10.14 1.28 6.74
N LEU A 191 11.27 0.62 6.49
CA LEU A 191 11.70 0.27 5.13
C LEU A 191 10.90 -0.90 4.53
N ASP A 192 10.15 -1.62 5.35
CA ASP A 192 9.24 -2.66 4.88
C ASP A 192 7.87 -2.11 4.48
N THR A 193 7.55 -0.88 4.87
CA THR A 193 6.19 -0.35 4.77
C THR A 193 6.12 1.01 4.06
N LEU A 194 6.90 2.00 4.44
CA LEU A 194 6.81 3.35 3.88
C LEU A 194 7.12 3.42 2.38
N PRO A 195 8.14 2.72 1.83
CA PRO A 195 8.46 2.86 0.41
C PRO A 195 7.30 2.49 -0.50
N PHE A 196 6.58 1.39 -0.24
CA PHE A 196 5.47 1.01 -1.10
C PHE A 196 4.29 2.01 -1.03
N ALA A 197 3.98 2.53 0.16
CA ALA A 197 2.95 3.56 0.32
C ALA A 197 3.33 4.84 -0.44
N ILE A 198 4.56 5.32 -0.28
CA ILE A 198 5.07 6.51 -0.97
C ILE A 198 4.98 6.32 -2.49
N PHE A 199 5.39 5.17 -3.01
CA PHE A 199 5.36 4.91 -4.46
C PHE A 199 3.94 4.84 -5.01
N ILE A 200 2.98 4.25 -4.28
CA ILE A 200 1.57 4.23 -4.69
C ILE A 200 1.05 5.67 -4.83
N PHE A 201 1.17 6.50 -3.79
CA PHE A 201 0.64 7.86 -3.81
C PHE A 201 1.40 8.78 -4.76
N LEU A 202 2.71 8.58 -4.93
CA LEU A 202 3.49 9.31 -5.92
C LEU A 202 3.04 8.96 -7.35
N ALA A 203 2.82 7.69 -7.64
CA ALA A 203 2.29 7.25 -8.93
C ALA A 203 0.89 7.81 -9.18
N ALA A 204 0.02 7.80 -8.17
CA ALA A 204 -1.30 8.40 -8.26
C ALA A 204 -1.21 9.90 -8.54
N ALA A 205 -0.36 10.64 -7.83
CA ALA A 205 -0.19 12.09 -8.01
C ALA A 205 0.39 12.48 -9.38
N ILE A 206 1.20 11.62 -9.99
CA ILE A 206 1.81 11.88 -11.30
C ILE A 206 0.90 11.44 -12.44
N LEU A 207 0.33 10.23 -12.34
CA LEU A 207 -0.34 9.55 -13.45
C LEU A 207 -1.86 9.71 -13.43
N PHE A 208 -2.45 9.95 -12.25
CA PHE A 208 -3.89 9.98 -12.02
C PHE A 208 -4.32 11.24 -11.26
N LYS A 209 -3.58 12.35 -11.45
CA LYS A 209 -3.78 13.62 -10.72
C LYS A 209 -5.19 14.22 -10.87
N ASP A 210 -5.83 13.98 -12.02
CA ASP A 210 -7.15 14.51 -12.35
C ASP A 210 -8.27 13.51 -12.02
N GLN A 211 -7.95 12.37 -11.42
CA GLN A 211 -8.91 11.34 -11.06
C GLN A 211 -9.43 11.49 -9.62
N ILE A 212 -10.58 10.86 -9.33
CA ILE A 212 -11.21 10.91 -7.99
C ILE A 212 -10.26 10.50 -6.87
N MET A 213 -9.31 9.61 -7.16
CA MET A 213 -8.32 9.12 -6.20
C MET A 213 -7.38 10.22 -5.68
N MET A 214 -7.20 11.31 -6.46
CA MET A 214 -6.35 12.45 -6.09
C MET A 214 -7.15 13.74 -5.84
N HIS A 215 -8.46 13.63 -5.64
CA HIS A 215 -9.28 14.80 -5.28
C HIS A 215 -8.69 15.53 -4.07
N SER A 216 -8.73 16.86 -4.08
CA SER A 216 -8.09 17.72 -3.07
C SER A 216 -8.47 17.36 -1.63
N ASP A 217 -9.72 16.96 -1.42
CA ASP A 217 -10.24 16.55 -0.11
C ASP A 217 -9.58 15.29 0.45
N LEU A 218 -8.94 14.51 -0.40
CA LEU A 218 -8.25 13.28 0.01
C LEU A 218 -6.77 13.51 0.35
N ALA A 219 -6.20 14.69 0.06
CA ALA A 219 -4.78 14.94 0.28
C ALA A 219 -4.36 14.76 1.76
N PRO A 220 -5.02 15.35 2.76
CA PRO A 220 -4.67 15.11 4.16
C PRO A 220 -4.95 13.67 4.63
N PRO A 221 -6.08 13.02 4.28
CA PRO A 221 -6.27 11.58 4.49
C PRO A 221 -5.16 10.71 3.89
N ILE A 222 -4.64 11.03 2.70
CA ILE A 222 -3.50 10.34 2.09
C ILE A 222 -2.26 10.43 2.98
N ILE A 223 -1.93 11.63 3.48
CA ILE A 223 -0.81 11.82 4.41
C ILE A 223 -1.01 10.98 5.68
N ALA A 224 -2.22 10.98 6.22
CA ALA A 224 -2.56 10.15 7.39
C ALA A 224 -2.35 8.65 7.11
N ILE A 225 -2.79 8.15 5.95
CA ILE A 225 -2.58 6.75 5.56
C ILE A 225 -1.08 6.43 5.42
N ILE A 226 -0.28 7.30 4.82
CA ILE A 226 1.18 7.09 4.75
C ILE A 226 1.77 6.92 6.17
N VAL A 227 1.42 7.80 7.09
CA VAL A 227 1.88 7.75 8.48
C VAL A 227 1.37 6.50 9.21
N LEU A 228 0.13 6.10 8.95
CA LEU A 228 -0.48 4.92 9.58
C LEU A 228 -0.08 3.59 8.92
N THR A 229 0.50 3.61 7.72
CA THR A 229 0.86 2.39 6.99
C THR A 229 1.70 1.40 7.81
N PRO A 230 2.74 1.78 8.57
CA PRO A 230 3.49 0.83 9.38
C PRO A 230 2.62 0.13 10.44
N ILE A 231 1.68 0.86 11.04
CA ILE A 231 0.76 0.33 12.05
C ILE A 231 -0.24 -0.63 11.40
N ILE A 232 -0.86 -0.20 10.31
CA ILE A 232 -1.82 -1.00 9.54
C ILE A 232 -1.16 -2.31 9.08
N HIS A 233 0.02 -2.22 8.45
CA HIS A 233 0.76 -3.39 7.97
C HIS A 233 1.11 -4.37 9.10
N ARG A 234 1.59 -3.86 10.24
CA ARG A 234 1.88 -4.69 11.41
C ARG A 234 0.62 -5.37 11.96
N SER A 235 -0.49 -4.66 12.03
CA SER A 235 -1.77 -5.21 12.49
C SER A 235 -2.26 -6.36 11.61
N PHE A 236 -2.19 -6.19 10.28
CA PHE A 236 -2.53 -7.27 9.33
C PHE A 236 -1.56 -8.46 9.43
N ASN A 237 -0.27 -8.22 9.67
CA ASN A 237 0.69 -9.31 9.86
C ASN A 237 0.41 -10.12 11.13
N ILE A 238 0.10 -9.45 12.24
CA ILE A 238 -0.30 -10.10 13.49
C ILE A 238 -1.61 -10.89 13.32
N LEU A 239 -2.59 -10.30 12.63
CA LEU A 239 -3.85 -10.97 12.32
C LEU A 239 -3.62 -12.22 11.46
N GLY A 240 -2.84 -12.10 10.38
CA GLY A 240 -2.48 -13.24 9.52
C GLY A 240 -1.74 -14.34 10.27
N TYR A 241 -0.87 -13.99 11.22
CA TYR A 241 -0.21 -14.97 12.10
C TYR A 241 -1.22 -15.68 13.02
N ARG A 242 -2.13 -14.92 13.64
CA ARG A 242 -3.17 -15.50 14.52
C ARG A 242 -4.13 -16.43 13.77
N LEU A 243 -4.38 -16.14 12.50
CA LEU A 243 -5.22 -16.98 11.62
C LEU A 243 -4.46 -18.16 11.00
N GLY A 244 -3.18 -18.37 11.34
CA GLY A 244 -2.35 -19.43 10.77
C GLY A 244 -1.95 -19.24 9.30
N LEU A 245 -2.18 -18.05 8.73
CA LEU A 245 -1.83 -17.71 7.35
C LEU A 245 -0.37 -17.30 7.18
N LYS A 246 0.30 -16.94 8.28
CA LYS A 246 1.73 -16.59 8.34
C LYS A 246 2.43 -17.39 9.42
N SER A 247 3.71 -17.70 9.18
CA SER A 247 4.56 -18.40 10.13
C SER A 247 5.14 -17.49 11.23
N VAL A 248 5.10 -16.16 11.01
CA VAL A 248 5.66 -15.14 11.92
C VAL A 248 4.77 -13.90 11.97
N PRO A 249 4.70 -13.17 13.11
CA PRO A 249 3.78 -12.04 13.31
C PRO A 249 4.28 -10.69 12.75
N TYR A 250 5.30 -10.69 11.92
CA TYR A 250 5.92 -9.47 11.33
C TYR A 250 6.22 -9.63 9.85
#